data_453045d0fb8507a33cbf9f31c4292a92
#
_entry.id   453045d0fb8507a33cbf9f31c4292a92
#
_cell.length_a   1.000
_cell.length_b   1.000
_cell.length_c   1.000
_cell.angle_alpha   90.00
_cell.angle_beta   90.00
_cell.angle_gamma   90.00
#
_symmetry.space_group_name_H-M   'P 1'
#
loop_
_entity.id
_entity.type
_entity.pdbx_description
1 polymer ?
#
loop_
_entity_poly.entity_id
_entity_poly.type
_entity_poly.pdbx_seq_one_letter_code
_entity_poly.pdbx_strand_id
1 'polypeptide(L)'
;MMWPARIARAQLPESGRIIAISDIHGNLPYLRGLLGKLALTEEDTLVFCGDMVEKGPQSLATLRYIMDLAKKRRVLAVQGNCDCWQEEIYRPQHYTEGYLRRYFASNGMGWGPGLLAQMCEEIGFPLSPEPDVGAMRAAIAEHFRPELDFIDSLPHVLDTEHYTFVHGGLPEGDPAGWDGWECMKNDNFMRQGRKFDKWVIVGHWPVVLYGGDITCANPIIDGESHIISIDGGCVLKDDGQLNALVIPFNGSEDFGCVSYDPFPLRRVKTAQAASEHSAYIRWGDNVVEVLERGEEFSRCRHVRTGYELDILTKYLRRGSDGAVRCNDCTDYALPLAPGDEVGVVETTSRGYLVKHNGVSGWYYGELEGQA
;
A
#
# COMPACT_ATOMS: atom_id res chain seq x y z
N MET A 1 -21.76 -9.69 -12.15
CA MET A 1 -22.05 -10.99 -11.46
C MET A 1 -21.65 -10.73 -10.02
N MET A 2 -22.55 -10.96 -9.06
CA MET A 2 -22.25 -10.73 -7.64
C MET A 2 -21.24 -11.79 -7.18
N TRP A 3 -20.18 -11.36 -6.53
CA TRP A 3 -19.15 -12.21 -5.93
C TRP A 3 -19.41 -12.29 -4.42
N PRO A 4 -20.14 -13.30 -3.92
CA PRO A 4 -20.54 -13.33 -2.52
C PRO A 4 -19.36 -13.17 -1.57
N ALA A 5 -19.49 -12.25 -0.61
CA ALA A 5 -18.44 -12.02 0.38
C ALA A 5 -18.25 -13.27 1.26
N ARG A 6 -17.00 -13.67 1.45
CA ARG A 6 -16.62 -14.72 2.41
C ARG A 6 -16.25 -14.04 3.72
N ILE A 7 -17.04 -14.30 4.75
CA ILE A 7 -16.86 -13.74 6.09
C ILE A 7 -16.42 -14.88 7.00
N ALA A 8 -15.20 -14.83 7.53
CA ALA A 8 -14.70 -15.75 8.54
C ALA A 8 -14.81 -15.14 9.93
N ARG A 9 -15.14 -15.97 10.92
CA ARG A 9 -15.09 -15.59 12.34
C ARG A 9 -13.91 -16.26 12.99
N ALA A 10 -13.14 -15.50 13.76
CA ALA A 10 -12.00 -16.02 14.50
C ALA A 10 -11.98 -15.47 15.92
N GLN A 11 -11.47 -16.30 16.84
CA GLN A 11 -11.12 -15.86 18.18
C GLN A 11 -9.64 -15.54 18.24
N LEU A 12 -9.32 -14.34 18.69
CA LEU A 12 -7.95 -13.92 18.94
C LEU A 12 -7.52 -14.35 20.35
N PRO A 13 -6.23 -14.69 20.57
CA PRO A 13 -5.72 -14.98 21.90
C PRO A 13 -5.92 -13.80 22.84
N GLU A 14 -6.14 -14.10 24.13
CA GLU A 14 -6.22 -13.08 25.19
C GLU A 14 -4.87 -12.40 25.46
N SER A 15 -3.77 -13.12 25.23
CA SER A 15 -2.39 -12.62 25.42
C SER A 15 -1.65 -12.54 24.09
N GLY A 16 -0.57 -11.73 24.09
CA GLY A 16 0.24 -11.45 22.91
C GLY A 16 -0.33 -10.30 22.08
N ARG A 17 0.54 -9.69 21.27
CA ARG A 17 0.16 -8.58 20.40
C ARG A 17 -0.59 -9.10 19.17
N ILE A 18 -1.50 -8.28 18.67
CA ILE A 18 -2.10 -8.46 17.36
C ILE A 18 -1.48 -7.42 16.45
N ILE A 19 -0.89 -7.84 15.34
CA ILE A 19 -0.10 -6.99 14.45
C ILE A 19 -0.73 -7.05 13.06
N ALA A 20 -1.41 -5.97 12.66
CA ALA A 20 -2.06 -5.89 11.36
C ALA A 20 -1.16 -5.17 10.34
N ILE A 21 -0.97 -5.77 9.17
CA ILE A 21 -0.13 -5.29 8.07
C ILE A 21 -0.95 -5.36 6.78
N SER A 22 -0.89 -4.33 5.93
CA SER A 22 -1.61 -4.27 4.67
C SER A 22 -0.74 -3.74 3.53
N ASP A 23 -1.15 -4.01 2.29
CA ASP A 23 -0.60 -3.37 1.09
C ASP A 23 0.93 -3.53 0.94
N ILE A 24 1.38 -4.79 1.04
CA ILE A 24 2.79 -5.16 0.87
C ILE A 24 3.18 -5.08 -0.60
N HIS A 25 2.24 -5.41 -1.50
CA HIS A 25 2.41 -5.34 -2.92
C HIS A 25 3.68 -6.02 -3.44
N GLY A 26 3.91 -7.27 -3.04
CA GLY A 26 5.06 -8.03 -3.53
C GLY A 26 6.43 -7.42 -3.16
N ASN A 27 6.49 -6.61 -2.11
CA ASN A 27 7.74 -5.99 -1.65
C ASN A 27 8.31 -6.73 -0.43
N LEU A 28 8.87 -7.91 -0.67
CA LEU A 28 9.45 -8.75 0.37
C LEU A 28 10.52 -8.06 1.22
N PRO A 29 11.41 -7.20 0.69
CA PRO A 29 12.35 -6.47 1.52
C PRO A 29 11.69 -5.58 2.57
N TYR A 30 10.60 -4.86 2.21
CA TYR A 30 9.86 -4.04 3.18
C TYR A 30 9.21 -4.91 4.26
N LEU A 31 8.58 -6.03 3.88
CA LEU A 31 7.98 -6.94 4.86
C LEU A 31 9.04 -7.48 5.84
N ARG A 32 10.19 -7.93 5.33
CA ARG A 32 11.29 -8.43 6.18
C ARG A 32 11.85 -7.34 7.10
N GLY A 33 12.04 -6.13 6.59
CA GLY A 33 12.50 -4.99 7.36
C GLY A 33 11.54 -4.62 8.48
N LEU A 34 10.23 -4.57 8.18
CA LEU A 34 9.18 -4.30 9.16
C LEU A 34 9.12 -5.37 10.24
N LEU A 35 9.12 -6.65 9.87
CA LEU A 35 9.10 -7.76 10.83
C LEU A 35 10.36 -7.79 11.70
N GLY A 36 11.51 -7.39 11.14
CA GLY A 36 12.76 -7.22 11.93
C GLY A 36 12.64 -6.13 12.99
N LYS A 37 12.04 -4.98 12.68
CA LYS A 37 11.77 -3.90 13.64
C LYS A 37 10.78 -4.31 14.74
N LEU A 38 9.79 -5.13 14.41
CA LEU A 38 8.75 -5.57 15.34
C LEU A 38 9.25 -6.52 16.43
N ALA A 39 10.40 -7.19 16.23
CA ALA A 39 10.96 -8.18 17.16
C ALA A 39 9.89 -9.15 17.67
N LEU A 40 9.29 -9.90 16.71
CA LEU A 40 8.13 -10.78 16.96
C LEU A 40 8.44 -11.86 18.00
N THR A 41 7.49 -12.07 18.92
CA THR A 41 7.47 -13.18 19.87
C THR A 41 6.61 -14.35 19.35
N GLU A 42 6.64 -15.50 20.05
CA GLU A 42 5.79 -16.66 19.69
C GLU A 42 4.31 -16.41 19.99
N GLU A 43 4.00 -15.49 20.92
CA GLU A 43 2.62 -15.15 21.31
C GLU A 43 1.94 -14.17 20.33
N ASP A 44 2.72 -13.49 19.47
CA ASP A 44 2.19 -12.50 18.55
C ASP A 44 1.33 -13.15 17.44
N THR A 45 0.19 -12.55 17.16
CA THR A 45 -0.67 -12.89 16.03
C THR A 45 -0.46 -11.88 14.91
N LEU A 46 -0.10 -12.34 13.71
CA LEU A 46 -0.05 -11.50 12.52
C LEU A 46 -1.39 -11.54 11.79
N VAL A 47 -1.87 -10.37 11.32
CA VAL A 47 -3.06 -10.26 10.48
C VAL A 47 -2.68 -9.50 9.21
N PHE A 48 -2.70 -10.18 8.06
CA PHE A 48 -2.47 -9.51 6.77
C PHE A 48 -3.81 -9.03 6.20
N CYS A 49 -3.94 -7.71 6.02
CA CYS A 49 -5.17 -7.07 5.59
C CYS A 49 -5.23 -6.86 4.06
N GLY A 50 -4.77 -7.84 3.29
CA GLY A 50 -4.85 -7.85 1.82
C GLY A 50 -3.74 -7.11 1.10
N ASP A 51 -3.78 -7.19 -0.23
CA ASP A 51 -2.80 -6.67 -1.18
C ASP A 51 -1.36 -7.09 -0.86
N MET A 52 -1.20 -8.41 -0.65
CA MET A 52 0.08 -9.04 -0.38
C MET A 52 0.97 -9.09 -1.63
N VAL A 53 0.37 -9.22 -2.80
CA VAL A 53 1.04 -9.40 -4.09
C VAL A 53 0.75 -8.26 -5.06
N GLU A 54 1.31 -8.33 -6.27
CA GLU A 54 1.20 -7.36 -7.36
C GLU A 54 1.95 -6.04 -7.12
N LYS A 55 2.17 -5.30 -8.19
CA LYS A 55 2.81 -3.98 -8.26
C LYS A 55 4.30 -3.96 -7.87
N GLY A 56 4.72 -4.71 -6.88
CA GLY A 56 6.11 -4.83 -6.49
C GLY A 56 6.84 -5.99 -7.19
N PRO A 57 8.18 -6.05 -7.06
CA PRO A 57 9.02 -6.92 -7.89
C PRO A 57 9.03 -8.39 -7.46
N GLN A 58 8.49 -8.76 -6.32
CA GLN A 58 8.68 -10.07 -5.69
C GLN A 58 7.37 -10.70 -5.18
N SER A 59 6.30 -10.66 -5.99
CA SER A 59 4.96 -11.14 -5.60
C SER A 59 4.96 -12.60 -5.16
N LEU A 60 5.52 -13.50 -5.98
CA LEU A 60 5.58 -14.93 -5.67
C LEU A 60 6.43 -15.23 -4.42
N ALA A 61 7.58 -14.57 -4.28
CA ALA A 61 8.44 -14.74 -3.13
C ALA A 61 7.80 -14.19 -1.84
N THR A 62 7.05 -13.08 -1.93
CA THR A 62 6.29 -12.50 -0.79
C THR A 62 5.18 -13.43 -0.36
N LEU A 63 4.40 -13.97 -1.29
CA LEU A 63 3.34 -14.93 -1.01
C LEU A 63 3.87 -16.16 -0.28
N ARG A 64 4.92 -16.77 -0.82
CA ARG A 64 5.58 -17.95 -0.21
C ARG A 64 6.15 -17.64 1.17
N TYR A 65 6.70 -16.46 1.38
CA TYR A 65 7.20 -16.04 2.68
C TYR A 65 6.07 -15.94 3.72
N ILE A 66 4.91 -15.39 3.34
CA ILE A 66 3.71 -15.33 4.22
C ILE A 66 3.19 -16.74 4.50
N MET A 67 3.11 -17.61 3.49
CA MET A 67 2.73 -19.02 3.68
C MET A 67 3.67 -19.75 4.64
N ASP A 68 4.97 -19.48 4.57
CA ASP A 68 5.95 -20.06 5.49
C ASP A 68 5.87 -19.49 6.91
N LEU A 69 5.52 -18.22 7.06
CA LEU A 69 5.17 -17.64 8.37
C LEU A 69 3.96 -18.34 8.98
N ALA A 70 2.92 -18.59 8.18
CA ALA A 70 1.68 -19.27 8.63
C ALA A 70 1.90 -20.71 9.12
N LYS A 71 2.96 -21.39 8.66
CA LYS A 71 3.38 -22.71 9.16
C LYS A 71 4.06 -22.64 10.53
N LYS A 72 4.63 -21.49 10.91
CA LYS A 72 5.52 -21.34 12.07
C LYS A 72 4.89 -20.55 13.21
N ARG A 73 3.88 -19.76 12.95
CA ARG A 73 3.22 -18.90 13.92
C ARG A 73 1.76 -18.65 13.56
N ARG A 74 1.02 -18.03 14.45
CA ARG A 74 -0.36 -17.63 14.17
C ARG A 74 -0.39 -16.50 13.16
N VAL A 75 -0.92 -16.81 11.97
CA VAL A 75 -1.15 -15.87 10.88
C VAL A 75 -2.60 -15.97 10.43
N LEU A 76 -3.27 -14.86 10.38
CA LEU A 76 -4.59 -14.67 9.77
C LEU A 76 -4.43 -13.72 8.59
N ALA A 77 -5.28 -13.84 7.59
CA ALA A 77 -5.24 -12.93 6.45
C ALA A 77 -6.63 -12.77 5.83
N VAL A 78 -6.86 -11.62 5.22
CA VAL A 78 -7.99 -11.37 4.32
C VAL A 78 -7.47 -11.11 2.92
N GLN A 79 -8.32 -11.32 1.92
CA GLN A 79 -7.99 -11.11 0.52
C GLN A 79 -8.12 -9.63 0.16
N GLY A 80 -7.12 -9.08 -0.53
CA GLY A 80 -7.16 -7.76 -1.17
C GLY A 80 -7.51 -7.84 -2.66
N ASN A 81 -7.79 -6.71 -3.27
CA ASN A 81 -8.15 -6.66 -4.70
C ASN A 81 -7.00 -7.05 -5.64
N CYS A 82 -5.76 -6.94 -5.19
CA CYS A 82 -4.60 -7.40 -5.94
C CYS A 82 -4.28 -8.88 -5.70
N ASP A 83 -4.92 -9.54 -4.73
CA ASP A 83 -4.67 -10.95 -4.38
C ASP A 83 -5.60 -11.94 -5.09
N CYS A 84 -6.52 -11.50 -5.94
CA CYS A 84 -7.58 -12.37 -6.48
C CYS A 84 -7.21 -13.12 -7.78
N TRP A 85 -5.92 -13.31 -8.07
CA TRP A 85 -5.46 -13.96 -9.30
C TRP A 85 -5.79 -15.46 -9.41
N GLN A 86 -6.06 -16.14 -8.30
CA GLN A 86 -6.56 -17.52 -8.33
C GLN A 86 -7.93 -17.63 -9.03
N GLU A 87 -8.76 -16.57 -8.98
CA GLU A 87 -10.04 -16.54 -9.71
C GLU A 87 -9.83 -16.67 -11.22
N GLU A 88 -8.77 -16.07 -11.75
CA GLU A 88 -8.42 -16.19 -13.16
C GLU A 88 -8.05 -17.63 -13.56
N ILE A 89 -7.48 -18.38 -12.63
CA ILE A 89 -7.05 -19.76 -12.88
C ILE A 89 -8.19 -20.76 -12.64
N TYR A 90 -8.93 -20.61 -11.53
CA TYR A 90 -9.96 -21.55 -11.11
C TYR A 90 -11.36 -21.23 -11.64
N ARG A 91 -11.67 -19.94 -11.85
CA ARG A 91 -12.96 -19.41 -12.25
C ARG A 91 -12.83 -18.31 -13.32
N PRO A 92 -12.32 -18.63 -14.52
CA PRO A 92 -11.86 -17.66 -15.51
C PRO A 92 -12.95 -16.75 -16.13
N GLN A 93 -14.18 -16.82 -15.64
CA GLN A 93 -15.27 -15.95 -16.07
C GLN A 93 -15.20 -14.52 -15.53
N HIS A 94 -14.35 -14.24 -14.55
CA HIS A 94 -14.25 -12.91 -13.93
C HIS A 94 -13.39 -11.94 -14.75
N TYR A 95 -12.41 -12.45 -15.49
CA TYR A 95 -11.53 -11.65 -16.33
C TYR A 95 -11.65 -12.06 -17.80
N THR A 96 -11.59 -11.08 -18.69
CA THR A 96 -11.53 -11.37 -20.13
C THR A 96 -10.12 -11.71 -20.57
N GLU A 97 -9.96 -12.55 -21.59
CA GLU A 97 -8.65 -12.79 -22.19
C GLU A 97 -7.97 -11.50 -22.65
N GLY A 98 -8.74 -10.54 -23.14
CA GLY A 98 -8.22 -9.22 -23.52
C GLY A 98 -7.66 -8.42 -22.37
N TYR A 99 -8.17 -8.60 -21.14
CA TYR A 99 -7.60 -8.01 -19.93
C TYR A 99 -6.24 -8.64 -19.61
N LEU A 100 -6.15 -9.97 -19.61
CA LEU A 100 -4.88 -10.69 -19.36
C LEU A 100 -3.83 -10.37 -20.41
N ARG A 101 -4.21 -10.34 -21.70
CA ARG A 101 -3.27 -9.93 -22.75
C ARG A 101 -2.70 -8.54 -22.53
N ARG A 102 -3.54 -7.57 -22.12
CA ARG A 102 -3.05 -6.23 -21.75
C ARG A 102 -2.14 -6.26 -20.53
N TYR A 103 -2.50 -7.04 -19.52
CA TYR A 103 -1.69 -7.20 -18.30
C TYR A 103 -0.27 -7.68 -18.64
N PHE A 104 -0.12 -8.72 -19.43
CA PHE A 104 1.20 -9.23 -19.84
C PHE A 104 1.91 -8.27 -20.80
N ALA A 105 1.22 -7.70 -21.79
CA ALA A 105 1.81 -6.77 -22.75
C ALA A 105 2.33 -5.48 -22.11
N SER A 106 1.70 -5.04 -21.03
CA SER A 106 2.07 -3.83 -20.30
C SER A 106 2.95 -4.09 -19.08
N ASN A 107 3.48 -5.30 -18.93
CA ASN A 107 4.29 -5.70 -17.77
C ASN A 107 3.61 -5.34 -16.43
N GLY A 108 2.48 -6.00 -16.16
CA GLY A 108 1.72 -5.75 -14.94
C GLY A 108 1.07 -4.37 -14.87
N MET A 109 0.56 -3.87 -16.00
CA MET A 109 -0.05 -2.53 -16.12
C MET A 109 0.95 -1.39 -15.82
N GLY A 110 2.23 -1.62 -16.07
CA GLY A 110 3.30 -0.65 -15.88
C GLY A 110 3.97 -0.67 -14.50
N TRP A 111 3.59 -1.61 -13.64
CA TRP A 111 4.17 -1.76 -12.30
C TRP A 111 5.32 -2.78 -12.23
N GLY A 112 5.51 -3.58 -13.28
CA GLY A 112 6.47 -4.67 -13.33
C GLY A 112 5.78 -6.04 -13.38
N PRO A 113 6.56 -7.14 -13.39
CA PRO A 113 6.00 -8.48 -13.50
C PRO A 113 5.19 -8.83 -12.24
N GLY A 114 3.87 -8.97 -12.42
CA GLY A 114 2.97 -9.39 -11.34
C GLY A 114 3.06 -10.88 -11.06
N LEU A 115 2.17 -11.39 -10.18
CA LEU A 115 2.20 -12.76 -9.67
C LEU A 115 2.18 -13.81 -10.79
N LEU A 116 1.22 -13.72 -11.74
CA LEU A 116 1.11 -14.69 -12.82
C LEU A 116 2.34 -14.67 -13.75
N ALA A 117 2.91 -13.48 -13.99
CA ALA A 117 4.11 -13.37 -14.81
C ALA A 117 5.33 -14.02 -14.13
N GLN A 118 5.50 -13.82 -12.81
CA GLN A 118 6.55 -14.46 -12.02
C GLN A 118 6.37 -15.99 -11.94
N MET A 119 5.13 -16.47 -11.85
CA MET A 119 4.83 -17.90 -11.93
C MET A 119 5.22 -18.49 -13.30
N CYS A 120 4.86 -17.82 -14.40
CA CYS A 120 5.25 -18.22 -15.73
C CYS A 120 6.78 -18.24 -15.92
N GLU A 121 7.47 -17.22 -15.43
CA GLU A 121 8.94 -17.13 -15.49
C GLU A 121 9.59 -18.31 -14.75
N GLU A 122 9.11 -18.65 -13.55
CA GLU A 122 9.70 -19.73 -12.73
C GLU A 122 9.62 -21.10 -13.44
N ILE A 123 8.53 -21.38 -14.17
CA ILE A 123 8.37 -22.65 -14.89
C ILE A 123 8.83 -22.58 -16.35
N GLY A 124 9.41 -21.46 -16.79
CA GLY A 124 9.86 -21.26 -18.17
C GLY A 124 8.72 -21.20 -19.19
N PHE A 125 7.51 -20.83 -18.78
CA PHE A 125 6.40 -20.65 -19.70
C PHE A 125 6.59 -19.35 -20.51
N PRO A 126 6.56 -19.41 -21.85
CA PRO A 126 6.86 -18.26 -22.68
C PRO A 126 5.75 -17.21 -22.60
N LEU A 127 6.08 -16.03 -22.06
CA LEU A 127 5.22 -14.86 -22.10
C LEU A 127 5.47 -14.09 -23.38
N SER A 128 4.49 -14.05 -24.26
CA SER A 128 4.45 -13.21 -25.45
C SER A 128 3.42 -12.09 -25.26
N PRO A 129 3.41 -11.04 -26.10
CA PRO A 129 2.33 -10.04 -26.10
C PRO A 129 0.93 -10.65 -26.32
N GLU A 130 0.89 -11.83 -26.96
CA GLU A 130 -0.34 -12.61 -27.15
C GLU A 130 -0.12 -14.04 -26.61
N PRO A 131 -0.17 -14.25 -25.29
CA PRO A 131 0.02 -15.56 -24.70
C PRO A 131 -1.15 -16.48 -25.01
N ASP A 132 -0.88 -17.79 -25.11
CA ASP A 132 -1.92 -18.80 -25.02
C ASP A 132 -2.44 -18.85 -23.57
N VAL A 133 -3.53 -18.14 -23.33
CA VAL A 133 -4.11 -17.99 -21.99
C VAL A 133 -4.61 -19.33 -21.43
N GLY A 134 -5.10 -20.23 -22.30
CA GLY A 134 -5.53 -21.56 -21.90
C GLY A 134 -4.39 -22.44 -21.41
N ALA A 135 -3.31 -22.49 -22.18
CA ALA A 135 -2.10 -23.23 -21.81
C ALA A 135 -1.44 -22.63 -20.57
N MET A 136 -1.40 -21.31 -20.45
CA MET A 136 -0.88 -20.61 -19.27
C MET A 136 -1.65 -21.00 -18.00
N ARG A 137 -3.00 -20.92 -18.02
CA ARG A 137 -3.85 -21.33 -16.89
C ARG A 137 -3.58 -22.77 -16.47
N ALA A 138 -3.50 -23.69 -17.43
CA ALA A 138 -3.24 -25.09 -17.16
C ALA A 138 -1.88 -25.30 -16.48
N ALA A 139 -0.83 -24.66 -17.02
CA ALA A 139 0.52 -24.75 -16.46
C ALA A 139 0.60 -24.17 -15.04
N ILE A 140 0.00 -22.99 -14.80
CA ILE A 140 -0.02 -22.38 -13.45
C ILE A 140 -0.83 -23.24 -12.48
N ALA A 141 -2.00 -23.76 -12.87
CA ALA A 141 -2.81 -24.64 -12.02
C ALA A 141 -2.09 -25.93 -11.64
N GLU A 142 -1.25 -26.46 -12.53
CA GLU A 142 -0.47 -27.68 -12.29
C GLU A 142 0.68 -27.43 -11.29
N HIS A 143 1.42 -26.32 -11.46
CA HIS A 143 2.69 -26.10 -10.73
C HIS A 143 2.54 -25.28 -9.45
N PHE A 144 1.50 -24.43 -9.33
CA PHE A 144 1.35 -23.48 -8.22
C PHE A 144 0.07 -23.69 -7.40
N ARG A 145 -0.43 -24.94 -7.35
CA ARG A 145 -1.64 -25.26 -6.58
C ARG A 145 -1.58 -24.82 -5.13
N PRO A 146 -0.47 -25.03 -4.37
CA PRO A 146 -0.41 -24.59 -2.97
C PRO A 146 -0.56 -23.08 -2.80
N GLU A 147 0.04 -22.27 -3.66
CA GLU A 147 -0.05 -20.81 -3.64
C GLU A 147 -1.46 -20.34 -4.00
N LEU A 148 -2.06 -20.92 -5.03
CA LEU A 148 -3.42 -20.61 -5.45
C LEU A 148 -4.46 -21.02 -4.40
N ASP A 149 -4.33 -22.22 -3.82
CA ASP A 149 -5.23 -22.71 -2.76
C ASP A 149 -5.12 -21.86 -1.50
N PHE A 150 -3.90 -21.38 -1.16
CA PHE A 150 -3.71 -20.44 -0.05
C PHE A 150 -4.52 -19.16 -0.28
N ILE A 151 -4.36 -18.51 -1.43
CA ILE A 151 -5.11 -17.28 -1.76
C ILE A 151 -6.61 -17.55 -1.81
N ASP A 152 -7.04 -18.67 -2.41
CA ASP A 152 -8.46 -19.03 -2.52
C ASP A 152 -9.13 -19.31 -1.17
N SER A 153 -8.35 -19.74 -0.17
CA SER A 153 -8.83 -19.97 1.19
C SER A 153 -9.08 -18.71 1.99
N LEU A 154 -8.57 -17.56 1.56
CA LEU A 154 -8.67 -16.29 2.31
C LEU A 154 -10.11 -15.76 2.30
N PRO A 155 -10.66 -15.35 3.46
CA PRO A 155 -11.92 -14.61 3.52
C PRO A 155 -11.73 -13.18 3.00
N HIS A 156 -12.83 -12.53 2.63
CA HIS A 156 -12.83 -11.08 2.34
C HIS A 156 -12.92 -10.24 3.62
N VAL A 157 -13.59 -10.78 4.64
CA VAL A 157 -13.75 -10.15 5.96
C VAL A 157 -13.39 -11.15 7.05
N LEU A 158 -12.58 -10.73 7.99
CA LEU A 158 -12.26 -11.46 9.22
C LEU A 158 -12.91 -10.73 10.39
N ASP A 159 -13.98 -11.31 10.94
CA ASP A 159 -14.72 -10.77 12.08
C ASP A 159 -14.25 -11.42 13.39
N THR A 160 -13.86 -10.61 14.36
CA THR A 160 -13.48 -11.04 15.69
C THR A 160 -14.35 -10.36 16.76
N GLU A 161 -14.12 -10.63 18.02
CA GLU A 161 -14.93 -10.04 19.09
C GLU A 161 -14.84 -8.50 19.10
N HIS A 162 -13.65 -7.94 19.02
CA HIS A 162 -13.40 -6.50 19.16
C HIS A 162 -13.03 -5.80 17.85
N TYR A 163 -12.56 -6.55 16.85
CA TYR A 163 -12.04 -5.99 15.60
C TYR A 163 -12.63 -6.70 14.38
N THR A 164 -12.79 -5.95 13.31
CA THR A 164 -13.08 -6.49 11.98
C THR A 164 -11.95 -6.07 11.04
N PHE A 165 -11.32 -7.04 10.40
CA PHE A 165 -10.27 -6.82 9.41
C PHE A 165 -10.84 -7.04 8.02
N VAL A 166 -10.66 -6.06 7.15
CA VAL A 166 -11.14 -6.09 5.76
C VAL A 166 -10.21 -5.24 4.93
N HIS A 167 -9.97 -5.60 3.65
CA HIS A 167 -9.00 -4.84 2.87
C HIS A 167 -9.51 -3.45 2.49
N GLY A 168 -10.63 -3.34 1.75
CA GLY A 168 -11.14 -2.05 1.27
C GLY A 168 -12.11 -1.38 2.22
N GLY A 169 -13.01 -2.16 2.80
CA GLY A 169 -14.05 -1.67 3.70
C GLY A 169 -15.27 -2.58 3.72
N LEU A 170 -16.22 -2.25 4.57
CA LEU A 170 -17.45 -3.02 4.70
C LEU A 170 -18.53 -2.42 3.79
N PRO A 171 -19.21 -3.20 2.92
CA PRO A 171 -20.38 -2.74 2.19
C PRO A 171 -21.52 -2.31 3.11
N GLU A 172 -22.52 -1.63 2.58
CA GLU A 172 -23.75 -1.31 3.32
C GLU A 172 -24.70 -2.52 3.37
N GLY A 173 -25.63 -2.48 4.34
CA GLY A 173 -26.70 -3.47 4.45
C GLY A 173 -26.30 -4.77 5.14
N ASP A 174 -27.12 -5.81 4.90
CA ASP A 174 -26.92 -7.13 5.53
C ASP A 174 -25.68 -7.83 4.97
N PRO A 175 -24.77 -8.31 5.84
CA PRO A 175 -23.59 -9.06 5.44
C PRO A 175 -23.85 -10.26 4.53
N ALA A 176 -25.03 -10.88 4.62
CA ALA A 176 -25.42 -11.98 3.75
C ALA A 176 -25.56 -11.59 2.26
N GLY A 177 -25.73 -10.29 1.99
CA GLY A 177 -25.85 -9.72 0.64
C GLY A 177 -24.58 -9.02 0.14
N TRP A 178 -23.50 -9.01 0.91
CA TRP A 178 -22.30 -8.28 0.52
C TRP A 178 -21.60 -8.90 -0.69
N ASP A 179 -21.04 -8.03 -1.53
CA ASP A 179 -20.16 -8.41 -2.63
C ASP A 179 -18.70 -8.43 -2.13
N GLY A 180 -17.99 -9.52 -2.39
CA GLY A 180 -16.58 -9.67 -2.01
C GLY A 180 -15.67 -8.64 -2.68
N TRP A 181 -15.99 -8.23 -3.91
CA TRP A 181 -15.23 -7.18 -4.58
C TRP A 181 -15.37 -5.84 -3.88
N GLU A 182 -16.56 -5.49 -3.39
CA GLU A 182 -16.78 -4.26 -2.61
C GLU A 182 -16.06 -4.31 -1.26
N CYS A 183 -15.91 -5.50 -0.65
CA CYS A 183 -15.09 -5.65 0.56
C CYS A 183 -13.60 -5.40 0.27
N MET A 184 -13.12 -5.80 -0.91
CA MET A 184 -11.73 -5.65 -1.28
C MET A 184 -11.42 -4.29 -1.91
N LYS A 185 -12.39 -3.67 -2.61
CA LYS A 185 -12.19 -2.42 -3.33
C LYS A 185 -13.27 -1.39 -2.97
N ASN A 186 -13.00 -0.65 -1.91
CA ASN A 186 -13.89 0.38 -1.39
C ASN A 186 -13.09 1.67 -1.15
N ASP A 187 -12.93 2.44 -2.23
CA ASP A 187 -12.11 3.64 -2.23
C ASP A 187 -12.61 4.67 -1.20
N ASN A 188 -11.68 5.32 -0.50
CA ASN A 188 -11.97 6.42 0.43
C ASN A 188 -12.94 6.04 1.59
N PHE A 189 -12.84 4.83 2.10
CA PHE A 189 -13.79 4.25 3.07
C PHE A 189 -13.97 5.10 4.34
N MET A 190 -12.89 5.62 4.93
CA MET A 190 -12.97 6.45 6.15
C MET A 190 -13.82 7.72 5.99
N ARG A 191 -14.00 8.23 4.76
CA ARG A 191 -14.75 9.49 4.52
C ARG A 191 -16.19 9.26 4.05
N GLN A 192 -16.69 8.03 4.13
CA GLN A 192 -18.07 7.71 3.77
C GLN A 192 -19.09 8.04 4.88
N GLY A 193 -18.63 8.58 6.02
CA GLY A 193 -19.51 9.00 7.12
C GLY A 193 -20.10 7.85 7.93
N ARG A 194 -19.54 6.65 7.82
CA ARG A 194 -20.00 5.45 8.54
C ARG A 194 -19.35 5.35 9.91
N LYS A 195 -20.08 4.75 10.87
CA LYS A 195 -19.62 4.49 12.24
C LYS A 195 -19.92 3.04 12.61
N PHE A 196 -19.02 2.45 13.39
CA PHE A 196 -19.09 1.04 13.77
C PHE A 196 -19.00 0.87 15.28
N ASP A 197 -19.61 -0.21 15.79
CA ASP A 197 -19.52 -0.57 17.21
C ASP A 197 -18.19 -1.22 17.56
N LYS A 198 -17.58 -1.90 16.58
CA LYS A 198 -16.22 -2.50 16.64
C LYS A 198 -15.26 -1.73 15.78
N TRP A 199 -13.98 -1.82 16.11
CA TRP A 199 -12.92 -1.27 15.27
C TRP A 199 -12.81 -2.00 13.93
N VAL A 200 -12.92 -1.26 12.82
CA VAL A 200 -12.74 -1.75 11.46
C VAL A 200 -11.37 -1.34 10.96
N ILE A 201 -10.48 -2.32 10.75
CA ILE A 201 -9.11 -2.11 10.29
C ILE A 201 -9.06 -2.36 8.78
N VAL A 202 -8.63 -1.34 8.01
CA VAL A 202 -8.61 -1.36 6.54
C VAL A 202 -7.25 -0.97 5.97
N GLY A 203 -6.96 -1.46 4.76
CA GLY A 203 -5.85 -1.04 3.89
C GLY A 203 -6.36 -0.29 2.65
N HIS A 204 -5.88 -0.70 1.47
CA HIS A 204 -6.34 -0.35 0.14
C HIS A 204 -6.15 1.11 -0.27
N TRP A 205 -6.55 2.06 0.58
CA TRP A 205 -6.50 3.48 0.26
C TRP A 205 -5.36 4.14 1.02
N PRO A 206 -4.26 4.50 0.33
CA PRO A 206 -3.10 5.10 1.00
C PRO A 206 -3.50 6.25 1.93
N VAL A 207 -3.08 6.18 3.18
CA VAL A 207 -3.48 7.13 4.23
C VAL A 207 -3.19 8.58 3.87
N VAL A 208 -2.14 8.81 3.09
CA VAL A 208 -1.79 10.15 2.58
C VAL A 208 -2.87 10.77 1.68
N LEU A 209 -3.75 9.94 1.09
CA LEU A 209 -4.86 10.42 0.26
C LEU A 209 -6.02 10.98 1.09
N TYR A 210 -6.09 10.68 2.40
CA TYR A 210 -7.03 11.31 3.33
C TYR A 210 -6.53 12.66 3.86
N GLY A 211 -5.23 12.93 3.77
CA GLY A 211 -4.58 14.13 4.35
C GLY A 211 -4.97 15.45 3.68
N GLY A 212 -4.59 16.55 4.34
CA GLY A 212 -4.63 17.93 3.85
C GLY A 212 -3.37 18.29 3.05
N ASP A 213 -2.84 19.50 3.27
CA ASP A 213 -1.64 20.01 2.62
C ASP A 213 -0.34 19.44 3.24
N ILE A 214 -0.42 18.93 4.45
CA ILE A 214 0.65 18.18 5.12
C ILE A 214 0.13 16.77 5.33
N THR A 215 0.86 15.76 4.87
CA THR A 215 0.44 14.37 4.92
C THR A 215 1.42 13.54 5.74
N CYS A 216 0.86 12.55 6.43
CA CYS A 216 1.60 11.56 7.19
C CYS A 216 1.23 10.16 6.67
N ALA A 217 2.24 9.32 6.42
CA ALA A 217 2.03 7.95 5.96
C ALA A 217 1.78 6.94 7.10
N ASN A 218 1.73 7.40 8.36
CA ASN A 218 1.37 6.56 9.51
C ASN A 218 -0.14 6.22 9.49
N PRO A 219 -0.57 5.12 10.13
CA PRO A 219 -1.97 4.77 10.26
C PRO A 219 -2.83 5.92 10.79
N ILE A 220 -4.04 6.04 10.24
CA ILE A 220 -5.05 6.97 10.74
C ILE A 220 -6.00 6.20 11.63
N ILE A 221 -6.14 6.65 12.89
CA ILE A 221 -7.04 6.06 13.89
C ILE A 221 -8.16 7.07 14.13
N ASP A 222 -9.37 6.73 13.70
CA ASP A 222 -10.55 7.55 13.93
C ASP A 222 -11.45 6.92 15.01
N GLY A 223 -11.30 7.42 16.24
CA GLY A 223 -12.08 6.97 17.40
C GLY A 223 -13.55 7.37 17.37
N GLU A 224 -13.96 8.28 16.48
CA GLU A 224 -15.38 8.64 16.35
C GLU A 224 -16.12 7.66 15.45
N SER A 225 -15.49 7.18 14.40
CA SER A 225 -16.06 6.21 13.47
C SER A 225 -15.69 4.76 13.80
N HIS A 226 -14.72 4.52 14.67
CA HIS A 226 -14.06 3.24 14.92
C HIS A 226 -13.47 2.63 13.63
N ILE A 227 -12.78 3.45 12.82
CA ILE A 227 -12.09 3.00 11.62
C ILE A 227 -10.58 3.28 11.77
N ILE A 228 -9.76 2.29 11.44
CA ILE A 228 -8.31 2.43 11.35
C ILE A 228 -7.86 2.11 9.93
N SER A 229 -7.24 3.08 9.24
CA SER A 229 -6.62 2.86 7.93
C SER A 229 -5.12 2.75 8.06
N ILE A 230 -4.52 1.69 7.47
CA ILE A 230 -3.12 1.34 7.71
C ILE A 230 -2.24 1.30 6.45
N ASP A 231 -2.77 1.55 5.25
CA ASP A 231 -1.99 1.56 4.01
C ASP A 231 -1.02 2.75 3.99
N GLY A 232 0.26 2.48 4.15
CA GLY A 232 1.35 3.47 4.14
C GLY A 232 1.84 3.86 2.73
N GLY A 233 1.20 3.38 1.67
CA GLY A 233 1.58 3.65 0.28
C GLY A 233 2.82 2.89 -0.19
N CYS A 234 3.17 1.77 0.44
CA CYS A 234 4.28 0.91 0.02
C CYS A 234 4.17 0.59 -1.48
N VAL A 235 5.26 0.80 -2.25
CA VAL A 235 5.33 0.68 -3.71
C VAL A 235 4.54 1.75 -4.48
N LEU A 236 3.39 2.20 -3.96
CA LEU A 236 2.51 3.13 -4.68
C LEU A 236 2.97 4.59 -4.63
N LYS A 237 3.78 4.94 -3.63
CA LYS A 237 4.29 6.29 -3.39
C LYS A 237 5.81 6.28 -3.38
N ASP A 238 6.43 7.31 -3.96
CA ASP A 238 7.89 7.44 -4.00
C ASP A 238 8.49 7.52 -2.58
N ASP A 239 7.72 8.06 -1.63
CA ASP A 239 8.04 8.17 -0.21
C ASP A 239 7.24 7.18 0.67
N GLY A 240 6.65 6.14 0.07
CA GLY A 240 5.81 5.16 0.76
C GLY A 240 6.55 4.36 1.83
N GLN A 241 5.79 3.83 2.78
CA GLN A 241 6.26 2.94 3.84
C GLN A 241 5.31 1.76 4.02
N LEU A 242 5.79 0.70 4.65
CA LEU A 242 4.94 -0.39 5.09
C LEU A 242 4.65 -0.22 6.59
N ASN A 243 3.36 -0.19 6.95
CA ASN A 243 2.90 -0.03 8.31
C ASN A 243 2.51 -1.36 8.95
N ALA A 244 2.77 -1.46 10.26
CA ALA A 244 2.16 -2.42 11.16
C ALA A 244 1.39 -1.67 12.24
N LEU A 245 0.08 -1.88 12.31
CA LEU A 245 -0.71 -1.51 13.47
C LEU A 245 -0.44 -2.54 14.58
N VAL A 246 -0.06 -2.08 15.75
CA VAL A 246 0.23 -2.93 16.91
C VAL A 246 -0.85 -2.75 17.96
N ILE A 247 -1.61 -3.80 18.23
CA ILE A 247 -2.63 -3.89 19.26
C ILE A 247 -2.02 -4.70 20.41
N PRO A 248 -1.83 -4.13 21.62
CA PRO A 248 -1.05 -4.76 22.69
C PRO A 248 -1.60 -6.11 23.17
N PHE A 249 -2.93 -6.26 23.20
CA PHE A 249 -3.67 -7.48 23.57
C PHE A 249 -5.09 -7.42 23.01
N ASN A 250 -5.78 -8.54 22.98
CA ASN A 250 -7.15 -8.61 22.47
C ASN A 250 -8.11 -7.74 23.32
N GLY A 251 -8.86 -6.87 22.65
CA GLY A 251 -9.77 -5.90 23.28
C GLY A 251 -9.11 -4.56 23.68
N SER A 252 -7.80 -4.38 23.40
CA SER A 252 -7.14 -3.08 23.64
C SER A 252 -7.56 -2.04 22.60
N GLU A 253 -7.75 -0.81 23.06
CA GLU A 253 -7.92 0.38 22.23
C GLU A 253 -6.68 1.29 22.26
N ASP A 254 -5.57 0.81 22.84
CA ASP A 254 -4.27 1.47 22.82
C ASP A 254 -3.48 0.99 21.59
N PHE A 255 -3.61 1.70 20.48
CA PHE A 255 -3.02 1.33 19.20
C PHE A 255 -1.65 1.97 19.01
N GLY A 256 -0.64 1.14 18.78
CA GLY A 256 0.69 1.57 18.36
C GLY A 256 0.91 1.38 16.86
N CYS A 257 1.98 1.99 16.36
CA CYS A 257 2.42 1.80 14.98
C CYS A 257 3.92 1.56 14.92
N VAL A 258 4.32 0.62 14.08
CA VAL A 258 5.71 0.45 13.63
C VAL A 258 5.70 0.55 12.11
N SER A 259 6.58 1.36 11.55
CA SER A 259 6.72 1.50 10.10
C SER A 259 8.12 1.15 9.61
N TYR A 260 8.21 0.78 8.36
CA TYR A 260 9.46 0.52 7.68
C TYR A 260 9.46 1.13 6.28
N ASP A 261 10.53 1.83 5.99
CA ASP A 261 11.00 2.17 4.65
C ASP A 261 12.53 1.97 4.61
N PRO A 262 13.13 1.82 3.42
CA PRO A 262 14.57 1.58 3.27
C PRO A 262 15.37 2.87 3.08
N PHE A 263 14.78 4.06 3.31
CA PHE A 263 15.46 5.32 3.03
C PHE A 263 16.72 5.47 3.89
N PRO A 264 17.84 5.91 3.31
CA PRO A 264 19.06 6.13 4.05
C PRO A 264 18.85 7.14 5.17
N LEU A 265 19.16 6.73 6.41
CA LEU A 265 19.02 7.61 7.56
C LEU A 265 20.19 8.60 7.62
N ARG A 266 19.88 9.87 7.92
CA ARG A 266 20.83 10.96 8.12
C ARG A 266 20.41 11.81 9.31
N ARG A 267 21.38 12.44 9.97
CA ARG A 267 21.12 13.39 11.06
C ARG A 267 21.12 14.82 10.56
N VAL A 268 20.17 15.58 11.05
CA VAL A 268 20.01 17.02 10.78
C VAL A 268 21.08 17.80 11.56
N LYS A 269 21.79 18.70 10.88
CA LYS A 269 22.77 19.62 11.52
C LYS A 269 22.18 20.98 11.84
N THR A 270 21.35 21.52 10.95
CA THR A 270 20.79 22.87 11.07
C THR A 270 19.29 22.82 11.25
N ALA A 271 18.77 23.63 12.17
CA ALA A 271 17.32 23.72 12.35
C ALA A 271 16.63 24.32 11.13
N GLN A 272 15.42 23.84 10.87
CA GLN A 272 14.51 24.40 9.86
C GLN A 272 13.12 24.55 10.45
N ALA A 273 12.49 25.71 10.19
CA ALA A 273 11.08 25.94 10.50
C ALA A 273 10.16 25.39 9.42
N ALA A 274 8.90 25.11 9.78
CA ALA A 274 7.87 24.79 8.81
C ALA A 274 7.61 25.96 7.86
N SER A 275 7.25 25.68 6.61
CA SER A 275 6.68 26.69 5.72
C SER A 275 5.31 27.14 6.23
N GLU A 276 5.00 28.43 6.07
CA GLU A 276 3.70 29.00 6.46
C GLU A 276 2.56 28.46 5.55
N HIS A 277 2.89 28.23 4.31
CA HIS A 277 1.97 27.73 3.28
C HIS A 277 2.64 26.57 2.54
N SER A 278 1.87 25.57 2.21
CA SER A 278 2.29 24.44 1.39
C SER A 278 1.11 23.82 0.68
N ALA A 279 1.37 23.02 -0.33
CA ALA A 279 0.39 22.16 -0.98
C ALA A 279 0.89 20.73 -1.05
N TYR A 280 -0.03 19.79 -1.03
CA TYR A 280 0.21 18.40 -1.38
C TYR A 280 -0.64 18.02 -2.59
N ILE A 281 0.02 17.83 -3.73
CA ILE A 281 -0.62 17.31 -4.94
C ILE A 281 -0.60 15.79 -4.87
N ARG A 282 -1.75 15.17 -5.13
CA ARG A 282 -1.94 13.73 -4.93
C ARG A 282 -2.66 13.07 -6.10
N TRP A 283 -2.52 11.77 -6.18
CA TRP A 283 -3.26 10.95 -7.13
C TRP A 283 -4.77 11.25 -7.11
N GLY A 284 -5.37 11.30 -8.29
CA GLY A 284 -6.77 11.69 -8.47
C GLY A 284 -7.00 13.20 -8.59
N ASP A 285 -6.02 14.03 -8.17
CA ASP A 285 -6.06 15.50 -8.24
C ASP A 285 -4.65 16.04 -8.56
N ASN A 286 -4.02 15.51 -9.60
CA ASN A 286 -2.62 15.75 -9.93
C ASN A 286 -2.39 16.35 -11.32
N VAL A 287 -3.41 16.99 -11.89
CA VAL A 287 -3.27 17.72 -13.16
C VAL A 287 -2.60 19.05 -12.91
N VAL A 288 -1.55 19.32 -13.66
CA VAL A 288 -0.76 20.55 -13.56
C VAL A 288 -0.55 21.23 -14.91
N GLU A 289 -0.49 22.55 -14.90
CA GLU A 289 0.00 23.35 -16.00
C GLU A 289 1.49 23.62 -15.79
N VAL A 290 2.32 23.31 -16.77
CA VAL A 290 3.76 23.64 -16.73
C VAL A 290 3.95 25.06 -17.22
N LEU A 291 4.27 25.96 -16.31
CA LEU A 291 4.51 27.37 -16.61
C LEU A 291 5.91 27.59 -17.18
N GLU A 292 6.91 26.95 -16.57
CA GLU A 292 8.30 26.98 -17.00
C GLU A 292 8.93 25.60 -16.81
N ARG A 293 9.50 25.04 -17.87
CA ARG A 293 10.14 23.72 -17.81
C ARG A 293 11.63 23.88 -17.55
N GLY A 294 12.08 23.36 -16.41
CA GLY A 294 13.50 23.28 -16.07
C GLY A 294 14.06 21.87 -16.23
N GLU A 295 15.36 21.73 -16.03
CA GLU A 295 16.06 20.45 -16.10
C GLU A 295 15.70 19.55 -14.89
N GLU A 296 15.92 20.03 -13.68
CA GLU A 296 15.66 19.30 -12.44
C GLU A 296 14.28 19.64 -11.83
N PHE A 297 13.90 20.92 -11.81
CA PHE A 297 12.61 21.40 -11.35
C PHE A 297 11.90 22.18 -12.45
N SER A 298 10.59 22.02 -12.53
CA SER A 298 9.70 22.79 -13.39
C SER A 298 8.72 23.59 -12.55
N ARG A 299 8.53 24.87 -12.87
CA ARG A 299 7.50 25.70 -12.26
C ARG A 299 6.14 25.28 -12.80
N CYS A 300 5.24 24.87 -11.93
CA CYS A 300 3.93 24.36 -12.29
C CYS A 300 2.83 25.07 -11.51
N ARG A 301 1.63 25.05 -12.08
CA ARG A 301 0.40 25.47 -11.42
C ARG A 301 -0.54 24.28 -11.29
N HIS A 302 -0.97 23.97 -10.08
CA HIS A 302 -1.98 22.96 -9.85
C HIS A 302 -3.33 23.44 -10.41
N VAL A 303 -3.90 22.70 -11.36
CA VAL A 303 -5.04 23.18 -12.16
C VAL A 303 -6.27 23.46 -11.29
N ARG A 304 -6.58 22.58 -10.31
CA ARG A 304 -7.78 22.73 -9.48
C ARG A 304 -7.70 23.93 -8.51
N THR A 305 -6.55 24.13 -7.87
CA THR A 305 -6.42 25.13 -6.81
C THR A 305 -5.80 26.45 -7.29
N GLY A 306 -5.13 26.45 -8.42
CA GLY A 306 -4.33 27.56 -8.90
C GLY A 306 -3.00 27.76 -8.15
N TYR A 307 -2.67 26.89 -7.19
CA TYR A 307 -1.43 26.98 -6.42
C TYR A 307 -0.22 26.72 -7.30
N GLU A 308 0.81 27.54 -7.15
CA GLU A 308 2.04 27.43 -7.93
C GLU A 308 3.18 26.92 -7.08
N LEU A 309 3.84 25.86 -7.56
CA LEU A 309 4.98 25.26 -6.89
C LEU A 309 6.00 24.73 -7.91
N ASP A 310 7.21 24.48 -7.43
CA ASP A 310 8.24 23.81 -8.20
C ASP A 310 8.14 22.29 -8.01
N ILE A 311 7.99 21.56 -9.11
CA ILE A 311 7.87 20.10 -9.13
C ILE A 311 9.09 19.51 -9.78
N LEU A 312 9.63 18.39 -9.25
CA LEU A 312 10.69 17.64 -9.91
C LEU A 312 10.25 17.28 -11.33
N THR A 313 11.04 17.70 -12.32
CA THR A 313 10.71 17.53 -13.74
C THR A 313 10.48 16.09 -14.12
N LYS A 314 11.19 15.15 -13.46
CA LYS A 314 11.02 13.70 -13.61
C LYS A 314 9.66 13.18 -13.14
N TYR A 315 8.94 13.91 -12.27
CA TYR A 315 7.60 13.55 -11.82
C TYR A 315 6.51 13.88 -12.83
N LEU A 316 6.82 14.70 -13.83
CA LEU A 316 5.85 15.18 -14.82
C LEU A 316 5.69 14.16 -15.96
N ARG A 317 4.46 13.78 -16.23
CA ARG A 317 4.10 12.90 -17.35
C ARG A 317 2.88 13.41 -18.08
N ARG A 318 2.87 13.25 -19.41
CA ARG A 318 1.71 13.57 -20.23
C ARG A 318 0.81 12.35 -20.36
N GLY A 319 -0.47 12.52 -19.99
CA GLY A 319 -1.48 11.49 -20.19
C GLY A 319 -1.90 11.35 -21.65
N SER A 320 -2.62 10.28 -21.95
CA SER A 320 -3.20 10.02 -23.28
C SER A 320 -4.26 11.06 -23.69
N ASP A 321 -4.86 11.72 -22.71
CA ASP A 321 -5.79 12.87 -22.89
C ASP A 321 -5.08 14.19 -23.14
N GLY A 322 -3.75 14.20 -23.19
CA GLY A 322 -2.91 15.38 -23.40
C GLY A 322 -2.65 16.22 -22.15
N ALA A 323 -3.32 15.97 -21.03
CA ALA A 323 -3.08 16.66 -19.78
C ALA A 323 -1.71 16.26 -19.18
N VAL A 324 -1.04 17.22 -18.53
CA VAL A 324 0.16 16.92 -17.76
C VAL A 324 -0.24 16.61 -16.32
N ARG A 325 0.28 15.51 -15.81
CA ARG A 325 0.09 15.06 -14.42
C ARG A 325 1.45 14.92 -13.75
N CYS A 326 1.46 15.06 -12.42
CA CYS A 326 2.65 14.76 -11.64
C CYS A 326 2.45 13.53 -10.75
N ASN A 327 3.56 12.94 -10.28
CA ASN A 327 3.54 12.08 -9.11
C ASN A 327 3.10 12.88 -7.89
N ASP A 328 2.71 12.19 -6.82
CA ASP A 328 2.41 12.85 -5.55
C ASP A 328 3.62 13.68 -5.12
N CYS A 329 3.39 14.92 -4.74
CA CYS A 329 4.47 15.83 -4.37
C CYS A 329 3.98 16.96 -3.46
N THR A 330 4.92 17.53 -2.72
CA THR A 330 4.69 18.66 -1.81
C THR A 330 5.81 19.67 -1.94
N ASP A 331 5.54 20.92 -1.57
CA ASP A 331 6.53 21.96 -1.32
C ASP A 331 6.68 22.29 0.18
N TYR A 332 6.12 21.43 1.05
CA TYR A 332 6.21 21.60 2.50
C TYR A 332 7.65 21.56 2.98
N ALA A 333 8.12 22.66 3.59
CA ALA A 333 9.37 22.68 4.33
C ALA A 333 9.14 22.01 5.69
N LEU A 334 9.79 20.83 5.91
CA LEU A 334 9.60 20.04 7.11
C LEU A 334 10.31 20.69 8.31
N PRO A 335 9.63 20.96 9.44
CA PRO A 335 10.29 21.49 10.63
C PRO A 335 11.18 20.41 11.24
N LEU A 336 12.46 20.74 11.42
CA LEU A 336 13.48 19.82 11.95
C LEU A 336 14.43 20.54 12.90
N ALA A 337 14.89 19.84 13.92
CA ALA A 337 15.88 20.31 14.87
C ALA A 337 17.24 19.59 14.66
N PRO A 338 18.36 20.20 15.04
CA PRO A 338 19.65 19.52 15.04
C PRO A 338 19.60 18.24 15.89
N GLY A 339 20.09 17.14 15.28
CA GLY A 339 20.06 15.82 15.90
C GLY A 339 18.88 14.95 15.50
N ASP A 340 17.81 15.50 14.88
CA ASP A 340 16.74 14.69 14.33
C ASP A 340 17.28 13.72 13.26
N GLU A 341 16.75 12.51 13.26
CA GLU A 341 17.07 11.49 12.26
C GLU A 341 15.99 11.47 11.18
N VAL A 342 16.39 11.59 9.93
CA VAL A 342 15.49 11.63 8.77
C VAL A 342 15.87 10.58 7.74
N GLY A 343 14.87 9.97 7.09
CA GLY A 343 15.07 9.14 5.90
C GLY A 343 15.18 10.04 4.67
N VAL A 344 16.24 9.91 3.88
CA VAL A 344 16.44 10.71 2.66
C VAL A 344 15.77 10.02 1.48
N VAL A 345 14.62 10.57 1.04
CA VAL A 345 13.86 10.07 -0.11
C VAL A 345 14.52 10.48 -1.42
N GLU A 346 14.92 11.75 -1.54
CA GLU A 346 15.52 12.32 -2.76
C GLU A 346 16.58 13.36 -2.41
N THR A 347 17.67 13.38 -3.17
CA THR A 347 18.71 14.41 -3.08
C THR A 347 18.70 15.24 -4.36
N THR A 348 18.67 16.57 -4.21
CA THR A 348 18.58 17.51 -5.32
C THR A 348 19.60 18.64 -5.18
N SER A 349 19.73 19.47 -6.22
CA SER A 349 20.58 20.66 -6.17
C SER A 349 20.10 21.71 -5.15
N ARG A 350 18.81 21.66 -4.75
CA ARG A 350 18.19 22.66 -3.85
C ARG A 350 18.07 22.17 -2.41
N GLY A 351 18.26 20.88 -2.14
CA GLY A 351 18.09 20.27 -0.82
C GLY A 351 17.61 18.84 -0.93
N TYR A 352 16.93 18.37 0.11
CA TYR A 352 16.55 16.98 0.28
C TYR A 352 15.04 16.87 0.46
N LEU A 353 14.39 15.96 -0.27
CA LEU A 353 13.10 15.45 0.16
C LEU A 353 13.38 14.40 1.23
N VAL A 354 12.89 14.64 2.43
CA VAL A 354 13.15 13.79 3.59
C VAL A 354 11.85 13.35 4.25
N LYS A 355 11.95 12.27 5.04
CA LYS A 355 10.85 11.73 5.82
C LYS A 355 11.24 11.68 7.29
N HIS A 356 10.39 12.22 8.17
CA HIS A 356 10.56 12.19 9.61
C HIS A 356 9.23 11.83 10.29
N ASN A 357 9.21 10.76 11.08
CA ASN A 357 8.01 10.29 11.78
C ASN A 357 6.78 10.10 10.88
N GLY A 358 7.00 9.60 9.66
CA GLY A 358 5.94 9.34 8.67
C GLY A 358 5.52 10.56 7.85
N VAL A 359 6.02 11.76 8.17
CA VAL A 359 5.77 13.00 7.42
C VAL A 359 6.89 13.25 6.43
N SER A 360 6.55 13.46 5.15
CA SER A 360 7.51 13.84 4.11
C SER A 360 7.49 15.34 3.84
N GLY A 361 8.65 15.92 3.58
CA GLY A 361 8.80 17.32 3.24
C GLY A 361 10.23 17.66 2.82
N TRP A 362 10.42 18.89 2.38
CA TRP A 362 11.71 19.40 1.95
C TRP A 362 12.55 19.88 3.14
N TYR A 363 13.84 19.56 3.09
CA TYR A 363 14.85 20.07 4.01
C TYR A 363 15.98 20.71 3.21
N TYR A 364 16.28 21.97 3.54
CA TYR A 364 17.24 22.81 2.81
C TYR A 364 18.56 23.05 3.58
N GLY A 365 18.67 22.46 4.78
CA GLY A 365 19.86 22.58 5.61
C GLY A 365 20.89 21.49 5.34
N GLU A 366 21.85 21.35 6.25
CA GLU A 366 22.91 20.36 6.17
C GLU A 366 22.58 19.06 6.90
N LEU A 367 22.92 17.91 6.29
CA LEU A 367 22.85 16.59 6.89
C LEU A 367 24.25 16.08 7.27
N GLU A 368 24.35 15.27 8.33
CA GLU A 368 25.59 14.57 8.68
C GLU A 368 25.87 13.43 7.69
N GLY A 369 27.14 13.15 7.46
CA GLY A 369 27.57 11.95 6.72
C GLY A 369 27.48 12.07 5.20
N GLN A 370 27.50 13.26 4.63
CA GLN A 370 27.88 13.46 3.23
C GLN A 370 29.41 13.40 3.13
N ALA A 371 29.91 12.37 2.47
CA ALA A 371 31.27 12.33 1.93
C ALA A 371 31.24 12.82 0.48
#